data_08c8c728a3b531f06d78c6cfac1ca278
#
_entry.id   08c8c728a3b531f06d78c6cfac1ca278
#
_cell.length_a   1.000
_cell.length_b   1.000
_cell.length_c   1.000
_cell.angle_alpha   90.00
_cell.angle_beta   90.00
_cell.angle_gamma   90.00
#
_symmetry.space_group_name_H-M   'P 1'
#
loop_
_entity.id
_entity.type
_entity.pdbx_description
1 polymer ?
#
loop_
_entity_poly.entity_id
_entity_poly.type
_entity_poly.pdbx_seq_one_letter_code
_entity_poly.pdbx_strand_id
1 'polypeptide(L)'
;MSGTILVGTQWGDEGKGKVTDLLASDYDYVVRFQGGNNAGHTVIYGDTKLALHLIPSGIMYESVTPLIGNGCVVDPKVLCDEMAGLEEQGISTERLLISSNAHVIMPYHRVLDGATEARLGANKIGTTKRGIGPCYQDKYARIGIRIQDLLDKKILREKLETALAIKNDILQNVYDMPTFTVDEILDEYLGYADMIRKHVVDASQLLNSELRAGKSVLFEGAQATQLDIDHGTYPFVTSSNCTAGGAMTGTGVGPTRIDRVLGIAKAYMTRVGSGPFPTELFDEYGKTLGEAGHEVGVTTGRKRRCGWYDAVIIRYAADVNGLTDIALTKLDVLGAVDKIQICTAYELSLIHI
;
A
#
# COMPACT_ATOMS: atom_id res chain seq x y z
N MET A 1 -11.52 18.89 -14.80
CA MET A 1 -10.57 17.77 -14.61
C MET A 1 -10.97 17.07 -13.36
N SER A 2 -10.87 15.80 -13.34
CA SER A 2 -11.42 14.95 -12.31
C SER A 2 -10.34 14.09 -11.66
N GLY A 3 -10.52 12.80 -11.52
CA GLY A 3 -9.57 11.92 -10.87
C GLY A 3 -8.59 11.25 -11.81
N THR A 4 -7.33 11.18 -11.41
CA THR A 4 -6.32 10.31 -12.02
C THR A 4 -5.92 9.22 -11.03
N ILE A 5 -5.96 7.95 -11.44
CA ILE A 5 -5.51 6.83 -10.61
C ILE A 5 -4.14 6.39 -11.11
N LEU A 6 -3.19 6.23 -10.19
CA LEU A 6 -1.86 5.72 -10.45
C LEU A 6 -1.71 4.34 -9.79
N VAL A 7 -1.46 3.30 -10.59
CA VAL A 7 -1.32 1.91 -10.14
C VAL A 7 -0.04 1.26 -10.64
N GLY A 8 0.50 0.32 -9.88
CA GLY A 8 1.56 -0.57 -10.36
C GLY A 8 0.98 -1.70 -11.22
N THR A 9 1.67 -2.08 -12.27
CA THR A 9 1.22 -3.11 -13.22
C THR A 9 1.84 -4.48 -12.99
N GLN A 10 2.90 -4.56 -12.17
CA GLN A 10 3.73 -5.74 -11.95
C GLN A 10 3.59 -6.27 -10.51
N TRP A 11 4.69 -6.51 -9.79
CA TRP A 11 4.71 -6.97 -8.39
C TRP A 11 5.21 -5.92 -7.40
N GLY A 12 4.99 -4.63 -7.66
CA GLY A 12 5.53 -3.54 -6.87
C GLY A 12 6.93 -3.11 -7.34
N ASP A 13 7.44 -2.06 -6.70
CA ASP A 13 8.79 -1.51 -6.99
C ASP A 13 8.97 -1.00 -8.44
N GLU A 14 7.87 -0.67 -9.14
CA GLU A 14 7.90 -0.10 -10.50
C GLU A 14 8.36 1.37 -10.51
N GLY A 15 8.48 2.01 -9.37
CA GLY A 15 8.84 3.43 -9.28
C GLY A 15 7.62 4.35 -9.15
N LYS A 16 6.49 3.84 -8.64
CA LYS A 16 5.26 4.61 -8.40
C LYS A 16 5.52 5.90 -7.61
N GLY A 17 6.25 5.80 -6.49
CA GLY A 17 6.54 6.97 -5.65
C GLY A 17 7.22 8.09 -6.42
N LYS A 18 8.19 7.77 -7.29
CA LYS A 18 8.87 8.77 -8.14
C LYS A 18 7.92 9.43 -9.14
N VAL A 19 7.02 8.64 -9.76
CA VAL A 19 6.04 9.18 -10.72
C VAL A 19 4.96 9.98 -9.99
N THR A 20 4.52 9.51 -8.82
CA THR A 20 3.59 10.28 -7.98
C THR A 20 4.19 11.62 -7.57
N ASP A 21 5.42 11.63 -7.11
CA ASP A 21 6.13 12.86 -6.73
C ASP A 21 6.23 13.83 -7.92
N LEU A 22 6.60 13.33 -9.10
CA LEU A 22 6.70 14.13 -10.32
C LEU A 22 5.37 14.78 -10.72
N LEU A 23 4.24 14.13 -10.45
CA LEU A 23 2.91 14.59 -10.85
C LEU A 23 2.18 15.35 -9.73
N ALA A 24 2.58 15.15 -8.48
CA ALA A 24 1.82 15.60 -7.31
C ALA A 24 1.51 17.10 -7.33
N SER A 25 2.47 17.94 -7.75
CA SER A 25 2.31 19.40 -7.81
C SER A 25 1.20 19.88 -8.77
N ASP A 26 0.78 19.05 -9.71
CA ASP A 26 -0.27 19.37 -10.69
C ASP A 26 -1.68 19.07 -10.16
N TYR A 27 -1.80 18.54 -8.94
CA TYR A 27 -3.06 18.14 -8.33
C TYR A 27 -3.33 18.91 -7.04
N ASP A 28 -4.63 19.14 -6.74
CA ASP A 28 -5.07 19.73 -5.47
C ASP A 28 -4.99 18.73 -4.32
N TYR A 29 -5.23 17.44 -4.61
CA TYR A 29 -5.22 16.34 -3.63
C TYR A 29 -4.36 15.17 -4.12
N VAL A 30 -3.60 14.57 -3.20
CA VAL A 30 -2.96 13.26 -3.40
C VAL A 30 -3.48 12.30 -2.34
N VAL A 31 -4.08 11.19 -2.77
CA VAL A 31 -4.90 10.31 -1.93
C VAL A 31 -4.39 8.88 -1.96
N ARG A 32 -3.92 8.35 -0.82
CA ARG A 32 -3.69 6.91 -0.64
C ARG A 32 -5.03 6.21 -0.45
N PHE A 33 -5.32 5.19 -1.24
CA PHE A 33 -6.62 4.55 -1.23
C PHE A 33 -6.63 3.11 -0.70
N GLN A 34 -5.47 2.44 -0.54
CA GLN A 34 -5.37 1.07 -0.05
C GLN A 34 -3.99 0.78 0.56
N GLY A 35 -3.84 -0.42 1.16
CA GLY A 35 -2.62 -0.84 1.84
C GLY A 35 -2.48 -0.18 3.21
N GLY A 36 -1.28 -0.07 3.67
CA GLY A 36 -0.93 0.53 4.97
C GLY A 36 0.55 0.86 5.01
N ASN A 37 1.15 0.78 6.18
CA ASN A 37 2.57 1.03 6.39
C ASN A 37 3.50 -0.08 5.83
N ASN A 38 2.96 -1.06 5.10
CA ASN A 38 3.73 -2.00 4.28
C ASN A 38 4.22 -1.41 2.95
N ALA A 39 3.76 -0.23 2.56
CA ALA A 39 4.34 0.53 1.46
C ALA A 39 5.66 1.20 1.91
N GLY A 40 6.51 1.51 0.95
CA GLY A 40 7.72 2.30 1.17
C GLY A 40 7.97 3.15 -0.07
N HIS A 41 7.56 4.41 -0.02
CA HIS A 41 7.83 5.39 -1.07
C HIS A 41 9.01 6.24 -0.64
N THR A 42 10.08 6.20 -1.42
CA THR A 42 11.21 7.10 -1.20
C THR A 42 10.99 8.35 -2.04
N VAL A 43 10.91 9.48 -1.38
CA VAL A 43 10.85 10.82 -1.99
C VAL A 43 12.17 11.52 -1.72
N ILE A 44 12.65 12.29 -2.67
CA ILE A 44 13.86 13.11 -2.54
C ILE A 44 13.42 14.58 -2.58
N TYR A 45 13.66 15.31 -1.50
CA TYR A 45 13.37 16.72 -1.40
C TYR A 45 14.66 17.50 -1.09
N GLY A 46 15.15 18.28 -2.08
CA GLY A 46 16.49 18.85 -1.99
C GLY A 46 17.54 17.76 -1.82
N ASP A 47 18.35 17.87 -0.77
CA ASP A 47 19.37 16.87 -0.40
C ASP A 47 18.84 15.77 0.55
N THR A 48 17.56 15.85 0.92
CA THR A 48 16.95 14.95 1.93
C THR A 48 16.21 13.79 1.26
N LYS A 49 16.50 12.58 1.71
CA LYS A 49 15.82 11.36 1.29
C LYS A 49 14.85 10.90 2.36
N LEU A 50 13.55 10.92 2.05
CA LEU A 50 12.47 10.53 2.93
C LEU A 50 11.85 9.21 2.51
N ALA A 51 11.58 8.36 3.48
CA ALA A 51 10.84 7.11 3.26
C ALA A 51 9.43 7.25 3.85
N LEU A 52 8.44 7.49 3.01
CA LEU A 52 7.04 7.56 3.41
C LEU A 52 6.40 6.17 3.38
N HIS A 53 5.65 5.83 4.42
CA HIS A 53 4.98 4.54 4.56
C HIS A 53 3.45 4.65 4.52
N LEU A 54 2.88 5.64 5.21
CA LEU A 54 1.44 5.90 5.29
C LEU A 54 1.06 7.21 4.62
N ILE A 55 1.84 8.25 4.84
CA ILE A 55 1.53 9.59 4.35
C ILE A 55 1.70 9.63 2.83
N PRO A 56 0.73 10.20 2.08
CA PRO A 56 0.83 10.36 0.63
C PRO A 56 2.02 11.23 0.22
N SER A 57 2.64 10.91 -0.94
CA SER A 57 3.82 11.63 -1.46
C SER A 57 3.58 13.13 -1.67
N GLY A 58 2.34 13.54 -1.88
CA GLY A 58 1.93 14.95 -2.03
C GLY A 58 2.21 15.85 -0.82
N ILE A 59 2.55 15.29 0.36
CA ILE A 59 2.90 16.07 1.56
C ILE A 59 4.08 17.03 1.33
N MET A 60 4.93 16.72 0.36
CA MET A 60 6.12 17.52 0.02
C MET A 60 5.77 18.88 -0.59
N TYR A 61 4.57 19.06 -1.12
CA TYR A 61 4.14 20.27 -1.83
C TYR A 61 3.10 21.04 -1.03
N GLU A 62 3.36 22.31 -0.70
CA GLU A 62 2.47 23.13 0.13
C GLU A 62 1.09 23.37 -0.50
N SER A 63 1.00 23.35 -1.82
CA SER A 63 -0.26 23.52 -2.57
C SER A 63 -1.14 22.28 -2.57
N VAL A 64 -0.59 21.11 -2.14
CA VAL A 64 -1.27 19.82 -2.23
C VAL A 64 -1.83 19.41 -0.87
N THR A 65 -3.05 18.90 -0.85
CA THR A 65 -3.64 18.28 0.34
C THR A 65 -3.47 16.77 0.29
N PRO A 66 -2.59 16.18 1.13
CA PRO A 66 -2.46 14.74 1.23
C PRO A 66 -3.59 14.13 2.06
N LEU A 67 -4.17 13.00 1.60
CA LEU A 67 -5.29 12.34 2.27
C LEU A 67 -5.08 10.83 2.35
N ILE A 68 -5.30 10.25 3.52
CA ILE A 68 -5.35 8.79 3.75
C ILE A 68 -6.81 8.35 3.67
N GLY A 69 -7.16 7.58 2.63
CA GLY A 69 -8.51 7.11 2.36
C GLY A 69 -8.96 5.96 3.26
N ASN A 70 -10.26 5.68 3.25
CA ASN A 70 -10.89 4.64 4.07
C ASN A 70 -10.49 3.20 3.70
N GLY A 71 -9.91 2.99 2.52
CA GLY A 71 -9.38 1.69 2.13
C GLY A 71 -8.02 1.37 2.74
N CYS A 72 -7.31 2.36 3.30
CA CYS A 72 -6.07 2.13 4.04
C CYS A 72 -6.33 1.51 5.41
N VAL A 73 -5.33 0.77 5.90
CA VAL A 73 -5.22 0.36 7.30
C VAL A 73 -4.08 1.14 7.95
N VAL A 74 -4.38 1.83 9.03
CA VAL A 74 -3.51 2.85 9.65
C VAL A 74 -2.95 2.33 10.97
N ASP A 75 -1.64 2.26 11.09
CA ASP A 75 -0.97 2.10 12.38
C ASP A 75 -0.77 3.51 12.96
N PRO A 76 -1.49 3.89 14.04
CA PRO A 76 -1.43 5.26 14.56
C PRO A 76 -0.05 5.64 15.08
N LYS A 77 0.69 4.69 15.66
CA LYS A 77 2.05 4.93 16.11
C LYS A 77 2.95 5.31 14.93
N VAL A 78 2.94 4.48 13.89
CA VAL A 78 3.75 4.72 12.68
C VAL A 78 3.38 6.05 12.02
N LEU A 79 2.08 6.38 11.98
CA LEU A 79 1.61 7.65 11.44
C LEU A 79 2.13 8.86 12.24
N CYS A 80 2.02 8.82 13.57
CA CYS A 80 2.51 9.89 14.42
C CYS A 80 4.04 10.04 14.35
N ASP A 81 4.77 8.92 14.32
CA ASP A 81 6.23 8.91 14.15
C ASP A 81 6.63 9.53 12.79
N GLU A 82 5.89 9.21 11.73
CA GLU A 82 6.13 9.74 10.37
C GLU A 82 5.81 11.24 10.29
N MET A 83 4.72 11.70 10.93
CA MET A 83 4.37 13.11 11.03
C MET A 83 5.47 13.90 11.77
N ALA A 84 5.92 13.41 12.92
CA ALA A 84 6.98 14.05 13.70
C ALA A 84 8.29 14.14 12.90
N GLY A 85 8.68 13.05 12.21
CA GLY A 85 9.88 13.05 11.38
C GLY A 85 9.82 14.01 10.19
N LEU A 86 8.65 14.28 9.64
CA LEU A 86 8.45 15.30 8.60
C LEU A 86 8.57 16.72 9.17
N GLU A 87 7.96 16.97 10.32
CA GLU A 87 8.01 18.28 10.99
C GLU A 87 9.41 18.65 11.46
N GLU A 88 10.19 17.69 11.96
CA GLU A 88 11.61 17.88 12.27
C GLU A 88 12.44 18.34 11.06
N GLN A 89 11.98 18.00 9.86
CA GLN A 89 12.62 18.40 8.60
C GLN A 89 12.00 19.67 7.98
N GLY A 90 11.10 20.34 8.73
CA GLY A 90 10.46 21.57 8.29
C GLY A 90 9.29 21.35 7.31
N ILE A 91 8.82 20.11 7.16
CA ILE A 91 7.67 19.79 6.29
C ILE A 91 6.41 19.74 7.16
N SER A 92 5.51 20.71 6.96
CA SER A 92 4.28 20.80 7.74
C SER A 92 3.31 19.68 7.43
N THR A 93 2.80 19.02 8.48
CA THR A 93 1.75 18.00 8.42
C THR A 93 0.35 18.55 8.62
N GLU A 94 0.17 19.85 8.84
CA GLU A 94 -1.12 20.50 9.08
C GLU A 94 -2.19 20.21 8.00
N ARG A 95 -1.76 20.02 6.75
CA ARG A 95 -2.62 19.74 5.59
C ARG A 95 -3.01 18.28 5.44
N LEU A 96 -2.36 17.38 6.20
CA LEU A 96 -2.68 15.96 6.13
C LEU A 96 -4.11 15.71 6.60
N LEU A 97 -4.85 14.94 5.81
CA LEU A 97 -6.21 14.50 6.15
C LEU A 97 -6.27 12.98 6.26
N ILE A 98 -7.11 12.49 7.16
CA ILE A 98 -7.27 11.07 7.44
C ILE A 98 -8.75 10.73 7.43
N SER A 99 -9.13 9.72 6.64
CA SER A 99 -10.52 9.26 6.64
C SER A 99 -10.95 8.72 8.00
N SER A 100 -12.04 9.25 8.53
CA SER A 100 -12.69 8.75 9.74
C SER A 100 -13.04 7.26 9.67
N ASN A 101 -13.25 6.73 8.46
CA ASN A 101 -13.62 5.35 8.17
C ASN A 101 -12.43 4.40 7.91
N ALA A 102 -11.18 4.89 7.90
CA ALA A 102 -10.01 4.03 7.79
C ALA A 102 -9.89 3.10 9.01
N HIS A 103 -9.45 1.86 8.78
CA HIS A 103 -9.30 0.89 9.87
C HIS A 103 -7.96 1.04 10.57
N VAL A 104 -7.95 0.76 11.87
CA VAL A 104 -6.80 0.94 12.75
C VAL A 104 -6.09 -0.40 12.97
N ILE A 105 -4.78 -0.41 12.75
CA ILE A 105 -3.93 -1.55 13.12
C ILE A 105 -3.71 -1.51 14.64
N MET A 106 -4.17 -2.55 15.32
CA MET A 106 -4.01 -2.75 16.76
C MET A 106 -2.78 -3.61 17.06
N PRO A 107 -2.24 -3.59 18.30
CA PRO A 107 -1.06 -4.37 18.68
C PRO A 107 -1.23 -5.87 18.40
N TYR A 108 -2.41 -6.42 18.67
CA TYR A 108 -2.71 -7.81 18.41
C TYR A 108 -2.66 -8.18 16.93
N HIS A 109 -2.92 -7.25 16.00
CA HIS A 109 -2.77 -7.53 14.56
C HIS A 109 -1.31 -7.83 14.20
N ARG A 110 -0.36 -7.07 14.75
CA ARG A 110 1.08 -7.29 14.50
C ARG A 110 1.55 -8.64 15.06
N VAL A 111 1.09 -8.98 16.26
CA VAL A 111 1.41 -10.26 16.90
C VAL A 111 0.83 -11.42 16.09
N LEU A 112 -0.44 -11.34 15.70
CA LEU A 112 -1.11 -12.37 14.89
C LEU A 112 -0.47 -12.55 13.50
N ASP A 113 -0.05 -11.47 12.84
CA ASP A 113 0.66 -11.53 11.56
C ASP A 113 1.97 -12.34 11.69
N GLY A 114 2.75 -12.04 12.73
CA GLY A 114 3.98 -12.79 13.02
C GLY A 114 3.73 -14.26 13.39
N ALA A 115 2.72 -14.53 14.21
CA ALA A 115 2.35 -15.87 14.67
C ALA A 115 1.87 -16.76 13.51
N THR A 116 1.03 -16.19 12.63
CA THR A 116 0.54 -16.89 11.44
C THR A 116 1.68 -17.27 10.48
N GLU A 117 2.58 -16.32 10.19
CA GLU A 117 3.76 -16.59 9.36
C GLU A 117 4.66 -17.68 9.96
N ALA A 118 4.87 -17.65 11.28
CA ALA A 118 5.64 -18.67 11.96
C ALA A 118 4.98 -20.05 11.85
N ARG A 119 3.66 -20.13 12.01
CA ARG A 119 2.89 -21.38 11.94
C ARG A 119 2.86 -21.97 10.53
N LEU A 120 2.83 -21.13 9.50
CA LEU A 120 2.87 -21.57 8.09
C LEU A 120 4.23 -22.19 7.70
N GLY A 121 5.30 -21.88 8.41
CA GLY A 121 6.61 -22.49 8.21
C GLY A 121 7.13 -22.40 6.78
N ALA A 122 7.23 -23.55 6.08
CA ALA A 122 7.66 -23.60 4.68
C ALA A 122 6.65 -22.95 3.71
N ASN A 123 5.37 -22.89 4.09
CA ASN A 123 4.29 -22.31 3.28
C ASN A 123 4.05 -20.81 3.59
N LYS A 124 4.97 -20.16 4.28
CA LYS A 124 4.86 -18.75 4.61
C LYS A 124 4.70 -17.88 3.36
N ILE A 125 3.86 -16.86 3.46
CA ILE A 125 3.61 -15.89 2.39
C ILE A 125 4.79 -14.92 2.26
N GLY A 126 5.47 -14.62 3.35
CA GLY A 126 6.55 -13.64 3.42
C GLY A 126 6.04 -12.23 3.74
N THR A 127 5.07 -12.11 4.63
CA THR A 127 4.47 -10.84 5.04
C THR A 127 5.50 -9.89 5.66
N THR A 128 5.13 -8.61 5.75
CA THR A 128 5.96 -7.59 6.43
C THR A 128 5.86 -7.64 7.95
N LYS A 129 4.98 -8.47 8.50
CA LYS A 129 4.67 -8.59 9.95
C LYS A 129 4.20 -7.26 10.57
N ARG A 130 3.55 -6.42 9.78
CA ARG A 130 3.05 -5.11 10.21
C ARG A 130 1.55 -5.12 10.57
N GLY A 131 0.93 -6.30 10.58
CA GLY A 131 -0.49 -6.48 10.94
C GLY A 131 -1.47 -6.09 9.86
N ILE A 132 -1.03 -5.91 8.62
CA ILE A 132 -1.87 -5.48 7.50
C ILE A 132 -2.98 -6.51 7.23
N GLY A 133 -2.60 -7.77 7.00
CA GLY A 133 -3.55 -8.85 6.73
C GLY A 133 -4.58 -9.05 7.84
N PRO A 134 -4.16 -9.24 9.10
CA PRO A 134 -5.08 -9.35 10.23
C PRO A 134 -6.02 -8.15 10.42
N CYS A 135 -5.59 -6.93 10.11
CA CYS A 135 -6.46 -5.75 10.18
C CYS A 135 -7.53 -5.77 9.07
N TYR A 136 -7.18 -6.13 7.83
CA TYR A 136 -8.17 -6.35 6.78
C TYR A 136 -9.11 -7.51 7.10
N GLN A 137 -8.61 -8.58 7.71
CA GLN A 137 -9.46 -9.68 8.18
C GLN A 137 -10.52 -9.19 9.15
N ASP A 138 -10.17 -8.35 10.12
CA ASP A 138 -11.12 -7.78 11.07
C ASP A 138 -12.11 -6.81 10.41
N LYS A 139 -11.68 -6.05 9.43
CA LYS A 139 -12.56 -5.22 8.61
C LYS A 139 -13.67 -6.04 7.97
N TYR A 140 -13.34 -7.16 7.32
CA TYR A 140 -14.31 -8.02 6.65
C TYR A 140 -15.12 -8.89 7.64
N ALA A 141 -14.55 -9.23 8.79
CA ALA A 141 -15.28 -9.85 9.90
C ALA A 141 -16.22 -8.86 10.61
N ARG A 142 -16.12 -7.57 10.35
CA ARG A 142 -16.92 -6.49 10.92
C ARG A 142 -16.71 -6.28 12.43
N ILE A 143 -15.52 -6.62 12.91
CA ILE A 143 -15.07 -6.38 14.29
C ILE A 143 -13.93 -5.35 14.35
N GLY A 144 -13.53 -4.80 13.18
CA GLY A 144 -12.45 -3.82 13.06
C GLY A 144 -12.79 -2.49 13.73
N ILE A 145 -11.76 -1.84 14.24
CA ILE A 145 -11.82 -0.51 14.86
C ILE A 145 -11.41 0.52 13.80
N ARG A 146 -12.15 1.63 13.71
CA ARG A 146 -11.92 2.72 12.75
C ARG A 146 -11.28 3.93 13.42
N ILE A 147 -10.71 4.83 12.65
CA ILE A 147 -10.12 6.08 13.14
C ILE A 147 -11.13 6.88 13.97
N GLN A 148 -12.38 7.01 13.52
CA GLN A 148 -13.42 7.73 14.27
C GLN A 148 -13.69 7.12 15.65
N ASP A 149 -13.53 5.82 15.81
CA ASP A 149 -13.78 5.12 17.07
C ASP A 149 -12.73 5.46 18.15
N LEU A 150 -11.52 5.85 17.72
CA LEU A 150 -10.46 6.33 18.62
C LEU A 150 -10.83 7.67 19.27
N LEU A 151 -11.70 8.46 18.63
CA LEU A 151 -12.03 9.82 19.07
C LEU A 151 -13.01 9.85 20.26
N ASP A 152 -13.59 8.69 20.62
CA ASP A 152 -14.49 8.53 21.76
C ASP A 152 -14.03 7.37 22.66
N LYS A 153 -13.62 7.71 23.87
CA LYS A 153 -13.09 6.74 24.86
C LYS A 153 -14.06 5.58 25.14
N LYS A 154 -15.38 5.88 25.22
CA LYS A 154 -16.39 4.87 25.53
C LYS A 154 -16.55 3.90 24.36
N ILE A 155 -16.67 4.42 23.14
CA ILE A 155 -16.81 3.62 21.93
C ILE A 155 -15.56 2.77 21.72
N LEU A 156 -14.36 3.34 21.88
CA LEU A 156 -13.11 2.60 21.75
C LEU A 156 -13.03 1.45 22.76
N ARG A 157 -13.40 1.69 24.03
CA ARG A 157 -13.43 0.64 25.07
C ARG A 157 -14.35 -0.51 24.69
N GLU A 158 -15.60 -0.21 24.35
CA GLU A 158 -16.62 -1.22 23.97
C GLU A 158 -16.16 -2.08 22.79
N LYS A 159 -15.53 -1.45 21.79
CA LYS A 159 -14.98 -2.16 20.63
C LYS A 159 -13.75 -3.00 20.96
N LEU A 160 -12.87 -2.51 21.83
CA LEU A 160 -11.72 -3.28 22.31
C LEU A 160 -12.16 -4.50 23.11
N GLU A 161 -13.14 -4.37 24.01
CA GLU A 161 -13.70 -5.50 24.76
C GLU A 161 -14.21 -6.59 23.80
N THR A 162 -14.96 -6.20 22.77
CA THR A 162 -15.48 -7.13 21.77
C THR A 162 -14.36 -7.80 20.95
N ALA A 163 -13.40 -7.02 20.49
CA ALA A 163 -12.30 -7.54 19.65
C ALA A 163 -11.38 -8.45 20.47
N LEU A 164 -10.99 -8.01 21.69
CA LEU A 164 -10.05 -8.76 22.54
C LEU A 164 -10.64 -10.08 23.05
N ALA A 165 -11.95 -10.16 23.27
CA ALA A 165 -12.58 -11.44 23.61
C ALA A 165 -12.26 -12.52 22.56
N ILE A 166 -12.29 -12.17 21.29
CA ILE A 166 -11.97 -13.09 20.18
C ILE A 166 -10.46 -13.26 20.01
N LYS A 167 -9.72 -12.15 20.02
CA LYS A 167 -8.27 -12.17 19.71
C LYS A 167 -7.45 -12.85 20.79
N ASN A 168 -7.79 -12.62 22.05
CA ASN A 168 -7.12 -13.26 23.18
C ASN A 168 -7.36 -14.76 23.20
N ASP A 169 -8.58 -15.21 22.83
CA ASP A 169 -8.87 -16.63 22.70
C ASP A 169 -7.97 -17.29 21.61
N ILE A 170 -7.83 -16.63 20.47
CA ILE A 170 -6.94 -17.09 19.40
C ILE A 170 -5.47 -17.07 19.85
N LEU A 171 -5.00 -15.99 20.46
CA LEU A 171 -3.62 -15.86 20.91
C LEU A 171 -3.28 -16.95 21.92
N GLN A 172 -4.13 -17.17 22.92
CA GLN A 172 -3.88 -18.13 23.98
C GLN A 172 -4.04 -19.57 23.51
N ASN A 173 -5.17 -19.91 22.87
CA ASN A 173 -5.54 -21.31 22.61
C ASN A 173 -5.01 -21.84 21.28
N VAL A 174 -4.66 -20.98 20.31
CA VAL A 174 -4.14 -21.40 19.00
C VAL A 174 -2.64 -21.18 18.88
N TYR A 175 -2.12 -20.10 19.47
CA TYR A 175 -0.72 -19.71 19.30
C TYR A 175 0.12 -19.82 20.57
N ASP A 176 -0.48 -20.13 21.73
CA ASP A 176 0.19 -20.15 23.05
C ASP A 176 1.00 -18.86 23.31
N MET A 177 0.34 -17.72 23.06
CA MET A 177 0.93 -16.38 23.19
C MET A 177 0.25 -15.55 24.26
N PRO A 178 0.94 -14.54 24.81
CA PRO A 178 0.36 -13.60 25.78
C PRO A 178 -0.87 -12.88 25.20
N THR A 179 -1.82 -12.61 26.06
CA THR A 179 -3.05 -11.85 25.76
C THR A 179 -2.85 -10.36 26.04
N PHE A 180 -3.78 -9.55 25.56
CA PHE A 180 -3.83 -8.11 25.79
C PHE A 180 -4.97 -7.75 26.73
N THR A 181 -4.79 -6.71 27.53
CA THR A 181 -5.87 -6.08 28.29
C THR A 181 -6.42 -4.85 27.55
N VAL A 182 -7.69 -4.52 27.84
CA VAL A 182 -8.33 -3.33 27.26
C VAL A 182 -7.60 -2.06 27.66
N ASP A 183 -7.23 -1.94 28.96
CA ASP A 183 -6.64 -0.72 29.50
C ASP A 183 -5.25 -0.43 28.92
N GLU A 184 -4.41 -1.46 28.70
CA GLU A 184 -3.11 -1.30 28.06
C GLU A 184 -3.21 -0.68 26.66
N ILE A 185 -4.20 -1.11 25.85
CA ILE A 185 -4.36 -0.58 24.50
C ILE A 185 -5.08 0.77 24.53
N LEU A 186 -6.10 0.91 25.38
CA LEU A 186 -6.95 2.09 25.43
C LEU A 186 -6.15 3.37 25.68
N ASP A 187 -5.30 3.37 26.71
CA ASP A 187 -4.56 4.57 27.11
C ASP A 187 -3.54 4.98 26.05
N GLU A 188 -2.83 4.01 25.46
CA GLU A 188 -1.90 4.27 24.36
C GLU A 188 -2.61 4.87 23.13
N TYR A 189 -3.72 4.27 22.71
CA TYR A 189 -4.42 4.67 21.49
C TYR A 189 -5.22 5.98 21.63
N LEU A 190 -5.65 6.33 22.85
CA LEU A 190 -6.20 7.66 23.13
C LEU A 190 -5.13 8.75 22.98
N GLY A 191 -3.89 8.48 23.38
CA GLY A 191 -2.77 9.40 23.13
C GLY A 191 -2.56 9.68 21.65
N TYR A 192 -2.60 8.65 20.79
CA TYR A 192 -2.53 8.85 19.34
C TYR A 192 -3.76 9.58 18.80
N ALA A 193 -4.96 9.27 19.32
CA ALA A 193 -6.19 9.93 18.93
C ALA A 193 -6.13 11.46 19.10
N ASP A 194 -5.55 11.92 20.20
CA ASP A 194 -5.40 13.36 20.46
C ASP A 194 -4.46 14.04 19.46
N MET A 195 -3.40 13.35 19.02
CA MET A 195 -2.46 13.86 18.02
C MET A 195 -3.10 13.99 16.64
N ILE A 196 -3.95 13.02 16.24
CA ILE A 196 -4.52 12.97 14.89
C ILE A 196 -5.90 13.59 14.77
N ARG A 197 -6.58 13.93 15.87
CA ARG A 197 -7.99 14.40 15.91
C ARG A 197 -8.30 15.50 14.90
N LYS A 198 -7.44 16.51 14.80
CA LYS A 198 -7.62 17.66 13.88
C LYS A 198 -7.53 17.30 12.41
N HIS A 199 -6.95 16.15 12.09
CA HIS A 199 -6.76 15.66 10.72
C HIS A 199 -7.92 14.79 10.23
N VAL A 200 -8.84 14.38 11.11
CA VAL A 200 -9.88 13.38 10.80
C VAL A 200 -11.06 14.04 10.08
N VAL A 201 -11.41 13.49 8.92
CA VAL A 201 -12.48 14.01 8.04
C VAL A 201 -13.35 12.88 7.49
N ASP A 202 -14.56 13.21 7.01
CA ASP A 202 -15.29 12.34 6.08
C ASP A 202 -14.67 12.48 4.68
N ALA A 203 -13.73 11.60 4.37
CA ALA A 203 -12.99 11.64 3.11
C ALA A 203 -13.88 11.47 1.88
N SER A 204 -14.93 10.65 1.99
CA SER A 204 -15.85 10.40 0.87
C SER A 204 -16.66 11.65 0.54
N GLN A 205 -17.23 12.30 1.55
CA GLN A 205 -17.96 13.55 1.36
C GLN A 205 -17.05 14.64 0.81
N LEU A 206 -15.87 14.81 1.41
CA LEU A 206 -14.89 15.81 1.01
C LEU A 206 -14.48 15.65 -0.45
N LEU A 207 -13.93 14.48 -0.82
CA LEU A 207 -13.41 14.25 -2.18
C LEU A 207 -14.49 14.40 -3.25
N ASN A 208 -15.72 13.91 -2.98
CA ASN A 208 -16.82 14.08 -3.94
C ASN A 208 -17.26 15.55 -4.07
N SER A 209 -17.21 16.36 -3.01
CA SER A 209 -17.49 17.80 -3.09
C SER A 209 -16.43 18.56 -3.85
N GLU A 210 -15.15 18.28 -3.59
CA GLU A 210 -14.01 18.91 -4.24
C GLU A 210 -13.96 18.60 -5.74
N LEU A 211 -14.17 17.33 -6.11
CA LEU A 211 -14.28 16.93 -7.51
C LEU A 211 -15.45 17.62 -8.25
N ARG A 212 -16.59 17.84 -7.57
CA ARG A 212 -17.69 18.62 -8.14
C ARG A 212 -17.34 20.10 -8.29
N ALA A 213 -16.53 20.63 -7.39
CA ALA A 213 -16.00 22.00 -7.45
C ALA A 213 -14.91 22.19 -8.51
N GLY A 214 -14.51 21.11 -9.23
CA GLY A 214 -13.51 21.16 -10.30
C GLY A 214 -12.07 20.99 -9.84
N LYS A 215 -11.86 20.59 -8.59
CA LYS A 215 -10.56 20.23 -8.06
C LYS A 215 -10.04 18.94 -8.65
N SER A 216 -8.72 18.80 -8.74
CA SER A 216 -8.02 17.64 -9.27
C SER A 216 -7.53 16.71 -8.15
N VAL A 217 -7.69 15.38 -8.35
CA VAL A 217 -7.29 14.36 -7.37
C VAL A 217 -6.40 13.31 -8.02
N LEU A 218 -5.23 13.09 -7.46
CA LEU A 218 -4.35 11.98 -7.80
C LEU A 218 -4.51 10.86 -6.76
N PHE A 219 -5.02 9.70 -7.16
CA PHE A 219 -5.11 8.52 -6.32
C PHE A 219 -3.82 7.71 -6.42
N GLU A 220 -3.05 7.74 -5.36
CA GLU A 220 -1.75 7.09 -5.24
C GLU A 220 -1.91 5.64 -4.79
N GLY A 221 -1.69 4.68 -5.70
CA GLY A 221 -1.71 3.26 -5.41
C GLY A 221 -0.43 2.77 -4.74
N ALA A 222 -0.57 1.79 -3.87
CA ALA A 222 0.53 1.04 -3.29
C ALA A 222 0.54 -0.40 -3.80
N GLN A 223 1.64 -1.12 -3.62
CA GLN A 223 1.87 -2.45 -4.17
C GLN A 223 1.68 -2.47 -5.71
N ALA A 224 0.97 -3.45 -6.29
CA ALA A 224 0.73 -3.51 -7.73
C ALA A 224 -0.34 -4.55 -8.09
N THR A 225 -0.76 -4.58 -9.35
CA THR A 225 -1.82 -5.46 -9.87
C THR A 225 -1.56 -6.94 -9.57
N GLN A 226 -0.33 -7.43 -9.73
CA GLN A 226 0.00 -8.84 -9.46
C GLN A 226 0.08 -9.18 -7.97
N LEU A 227 -0.04 -8.18 -7.09
CA LEU A 227 -0.16 -8.33 -5.64
C LEU A 227 -1.58 -8.07 -5.13
N ASP A 228 -2.53 -7.76 -6.01
CA ASP A 228 -3.94 -7.56 -5.65
C ASP A 228 -4.55 -8.85 -5.08
N ILE A 229 -5.39 -8.72 -4.05
CA ILE A 229 -5.98 -9.89 -3.36
C ILE A 229 -6.87 -10.73 -4.29
N ASP A 230 -7.55 -10.10 -5.26
CA ASP A 230 -8.48 -10.76 -6.17
C ASP A 230 -7.83 -11.08 -7.52
N HIS A 231 -6.95 -10.21 -8.03
CA HIS A 231 -6.39 -10.26 -9.38
C HIS A 231 -4.91 -10.64 -9.43
N GLY A 232 -4.25 -10.76 -8.29
CA GLY A 232 -2.83 -11.09 -8.19
C GLY A 232 -2.53 -12.59 -8.18
N THR A 233 -1.26 -12.90 -7.96
CA THR A 233 -0.73 -14.27 -7.91
C THR A 233 -0.99 -14.93 -6.56
N TYR A 234 -2.27 -15.08 -6.20
CA TYR A 234 -2.71 -15.71 -4.94
C TYR A 234 -2.06 -17.10 -4.73
N PRO A 235 -1.61 -17.44 -3.50
CA PRO A 235 -1.73 -16.69 -2.24
C PRO A 235 -0.60 -15.67 -1.97
N PHE A 236 0.35 -15.51 -2.89
CA PHE A 236 1.49 -14.60 -2.75
C PHE A 236 1.11 -13.17 -3.16
N VAL A 237 0.20 -12.57 -2.40
CA VAL A 237 -0.43 -11.26 -2.63
C VAL A 237 -0.49 -10.45 -1.34
N THR A 238 -0.84 -9.17 -1.43
CA THR A 238 -1.23 -8.36 -0.27
C THR A 238 -2.71 -8.59 0.05
N SER A 239 -3.17 -8.13 1.19
CA SER A 239 -4.57 -8.26 1.63
C SER A 239 -5.46 -7.10 1.18
N SER A 240 -5.02 -6.30 0.22
CA SER A 240 -5.75 -5.13 -0.28
C SER A 240 -5.96 -5.16 -1.79
N ASN A 241 -6.93 -4.38 -2.28
CA ASN A 241 -7.19 -4.22 -3.70
C ASN A 241 -6.27 -3.13 -4.27
N CYS A 242 -5.27 -3.57 -5.04
CA CYS A 242 -4.24 -2.71 -5.64
C CYS A 242 -4.61 -2.23 -7.05
N THR A 243 -5.70 -2.74 -7.61
CA THR A 243 -6.22 -2.33 -8.92
C THR A 243 -6.94 -0.98 -8.84
N ALA A 244 -7.18 -0.37 -10.00
CA ALA A 244 -7.86 0.92 -10.09
C ALA A 244 -9.25 0.92 -9.42
N GLY A 245 -9.98 -0.22 -9.48
CA GLY A 245 -11.24 -0.40 -8.77
C GLY A 245 -11.15 -0.18 -7.26
N GLY A 246 -9.96 -0.46 -6.68
CA GLY A 246 -9.68 -0.21 -5.27
C GLY A 246 -9.73 1.26 -4.86
N ALA A 247 -9.50 2.19 -5.79
CA ALA A 247 -9.61 3.62 -5.51
C ALA A 247 -11.06 4.03 -5.20
N MET A 248 -12.05 3.48 -5.92
CA MET A 248 -13.47 3.77 -5.68
C MET A 248 -13.91 3.27 -4.31
N THR A 249 -13.61 2.01 -3.99
CA THR A 249 -13.99 1.43 -2.69
C THR A 249 -13.19 2.02 -1.53
N GLY A 250 -11.93 2.38 -1.79
CA GLY A 250 -11.00 2.92 -0.80
C GLY A 250 -11.15 4.42 -0.49
N THR A 251 -12.01 5.13 -1.24
CA THR A 251 -12.25 6.57 -1.04
C THR A 251 -13.73 6.96 -1.08
N GLY A 252 -14.58 6.10 -1.66
CA GLY A 252 -15.99 6.41 -1.88
C GLY A 252 -16.24 7.36 -3.05
N VAL A 253 -15.23 7.56 -3.93
CA VAL A 253 -15.39 8.33 -5.18
C VAL A 253 -15.96 7.42 -6.27
N GLY A 254 -17.02 7.87 -6.95
CA GLY A 254 -17.68 7.09 -8.01
C GLY A 254 -16.81 6.98 -9.29
N PRO A 255 -16.94 5.87 -10.06
CA PRO A 255 -16.07 5.61 -11.22
C PRO A 255 -16.17 6.67 -12.33
N THR A 256 -17.31 7.33 -12.48
CA THR A 256 -17.53 8.39 -13.47
C THR A 256 -16.79 9.71 -13.16
N ARG A 257 -16.05 9.75 -12.04
CA ARG A 257 -15.19 10.88 -11.66
C ARG A 257 -13.73 10.65 -12.03
N ILE A 258 -13.43 9.52 -12.63
CA ILE A 258 -12.07 9.15 -13.04
C ILE A 258 -11.95 9.32 -14.55
N ASP A 259 -11.00 10.14 -14.98
CA ASP A 259 -10.73 10.40 -16.41
C ASP A 259 -9.51 9.63 -16.90
N ARG A 260 -8.59 9.31 -15.97
CA ARG A 260 -7.30 8.75 -16.33
C ARG A 260 -6.89 7.63 -15.37
N VAL A 261 -6.39 6.53 -15.91
CA VAL A 261 -5.77 5.44 -15.14
C VAL A 261 -4.36 5.21 -15.68
N LEU A 262 -3.36 5.65 -14.91
CA LEU A 262 -1.95 5.57 -15.26
C LEU A 262 -1.31 4.32 -14.66
N GLY A 263 -0.93 3.37 -15.50
CA GLY A 263 -0.15 2.20 -15.13
C GLY A 263 1.35 2.51 -15.06
N ILE A 264 2.01 2.14 -13.97
CA ILE A 264 3.47 2.24 -13.86
C ILE A 264 4.07 0.87 -14.11
N ALA A 265 4.91 0.77 -15.11
CA ALA A 265 5.64 -0.44 -15.48
C ALA A 265 7.15 -0.20 -15.43
N LYS A 266 7.90 -1.13 -14.88
CA LYS A 266 9.36 -1.16 -15.00
C LYS A 266 9.74 -1.85 -16.32
N ALA A 267 10.78 -1.39 -16.98
CA ALA A 267 11.24 -1.92 -18.26
C ALA A 267 11.75 -3.39 -18.19
N TYR A 268 11.86 -3.94 -17.00
CA TYR A 268 12.11 -5.35 -16.70
C TYR A 268 11.28 -5.75 -15.46
N MET A 269 11.18 -7.01 -15.14
CA MET A 269 10.42 -7.46 -13.98
C MET A 269 11.27 -7.57 -12.74
N THR A 270 10.69 -7.23 -11.59
CA THR A 270 11.27 -7.55 -10.29
C THR A 270 10.21 -8.07 -9.34
N ARG A 271 10.60 -8.97 -8.44
CA ARG A 271 9.73 -9.49 -7.38
C ARG A 271 10.48 -9.67 -6.08
N VAL A 272 9.83 -9.32 -4.97
CA VAL A 272 10.30 -9.62 -3.61
C VAL A 272 9.52 -10.81 -3.07
N GLY A 273 10.23 -11.75 -2.42
CA GLY A 273 9.61 -12.90 -1.76
C GLY A 273 9.24 -14.04 -2.70
N SER A 274 8.37 -14.92 -2.19
CA SER A 274 7.95 -16.15 -2.86
C SER A 274 6.89 -15.92 -3.93
N GLY A 275 6.56 -16.96 -4.66
CA GLY A 275 5.51 -16.95 -5.67
C GLY A 275 6.02 -17.04 -7.11
N PRO A 276 5.13 -17.21 -8.09
CA PRO A 276 5.46 -17.40 -9.49
C PRO A 276 6.15 -16.18 -10.09
N PHE A 277 7.11 -16.42 -10.95
CA PHE A 277 7.81 -15.40 -11.71
C PHE A 277 8.24 -15.98 -13.06
N PRO A 278 7.38 -16.02 -14.10
CA PRO A 278 7.61 -16.74 -15.33
C PRO A 278 8.86 -16.32 -16.10
N THR A 279 9.24 -15.04 -16.02
CA THR A 279 10.39 -14.47 -16.72
C THR A 279 11.64 -14.34 -15.85
N GLU A 280 11.68 -14.98 -14.67
CA GLU A 280 12.83 -14.89 -13.76
C GLU A 280 14.12 -15.39 -14.40
N LEU A 281 15.22 -14.68 -14.12
CA LEU A 281 16.55 -14.95 -14.65
C LEU A 281 17.49 -15.41 -13.55
N PHE A 282 18.16 -16.51 -13.78
CA PHE A 282 19.15 -17.11 -12.87
C PHE A 282 20.58 -17.02 -13.41
N ASP A 283 20.76 -16.33 -14.53
CA ASP A 283 22.01 -16.15 -15.27
C ASP A 283 22.66 -14.78 -15.04
N GLU A 284 23.69 -14.48 -15.81
CA GLU A 284 24.39 -13.18 -15.76
C GLU A 284 23.47 -11.99 -16.14
N TYR A 285 22.44 -12.18 -16.95
CA TYR A 285 21.46 -11.13 -17.22
C TYR A 285 20.69 -10.73 -15.97
N GLY A 286 20.21 -11.72 -15.22
CA GLY A 286 19.50 -11.45 -13.95
C GLY A 286 20.38 -10.74 -12.93
N LYS A 287 21.67 -11.12 -12.85
CA LYS A 287 22.65 -10.47 -11.99
C LYS A 287 22.92 -9.03 -12.43
N THR A 288 23.17 -8.81 -13.72
CA THR A 288 23.43 -7.49 -14.29
C THR A 288 22.26 -6.53 -14.06
N LEU A 289 21.00 -6.97 -14.31
CA LEU A 289 19.82 -6.17 -14.04
C LEU A 289 19.67 -5.83 -12.56
N GLY A 290 19.98 -6.78 -11.68
CA GLY A 290 19.94 -6.58 -10.22
C GLY A 290 20.97 -5.54 -9.73
N GLU A 291 22.18 -5.60 -10.25
CA GLU A 291 23.28 -4.70 -9.88
C GLU A 291 23.08 -3.30 -10.49
N ALA A 292 22.90 -3.19 -11.80
CA ALA A 292 22.70 -1.92 -12.50
C ALA A 292 21.42 -1.20 -12.04
N GLY A 293 20.34 -1.98 -11.74
CA GLY A 293 19.09 -1.46 -11.25
C GLY A 293 19.08 -1.13 -9.74
N HIS A 294 20.14 -1.50 -8.99
CA HIS A 294 20.19 -1.41 -7.52
C HIS A 294 18.97 -2.08 -6.89
N GLU A 295 18.65 -3.31 -7.33
CA GLU A 295 17.41 -4.00 -6.96
C GLU A 295 17.49 -4.61 -5.56
N VAL A 296 17.38 -3.73 -4.55
CA VAL A 296 17.29 -4.06 -3.13
C VAL A 296 16.08 -3.38 -2.53
N GLY A 297 15.30 -4.12 -1.75
CA GLY A 297 14.10 -3.58 -1.10
C GLY A 297 14.44 -2.51 -0.06
N VAL A 298 13.92 -1.31 -0.22
CA VAL A 298 14.19 -0.16 0.68
C VAL A 298 13.78 -0.48 2.13
N THR A 299 12.64 -1.15 2.31
CA THR A 299 12.06 -1.46 3.62
C THR A 299 12.66 -2.70 4.27
N THR A 300 13.05 -3.70 3.48
CA THR A 300 13.44 -5.02 3.98
C THR A 300 14.92 -5.36 3.78
N GLY A 301 15.64 -4.58 2.98
CA GLY A 301 17.03 -4.86 2.58
C GLY A 301 17.19 -6.14 1.74
N ARG A 302 16.09 -6.80 1.34
CA ARG A 302 16.14 -8.04 0.56
C ARG A 302 16.48 -7.73 -0.89
N LYS A 303 17.33 -8.56 -1.50
CA LYS A 303 17.55 -8.56 -2.95
C LYS A 303 16.25 -8.92 -3.66
N ARG A 304 15.93 -8.20 -4.74
CA ARG A 304 14.81 -8.50 -5.61
C ARG A 304 15.22 -9.56 -6.63
N ARG A 305 14.35 -10.49 -6.91
CA ARG A 305 14.44 -11.39 -8.06
C ARG A 305 14.23 -10.56 -9.32
N CYS A 306 15.02 -10.78 -10.37
CA CYS A 306 14.96 -10.02 -11.62
C CYS A 306 14.58 -10.92 -12.79
N GLY A 307 13.90 -10.37 -13.78
CA GLY A 307 13.47 -11.09 -14.98
C GLY A 307 13.19 -10.17 -16.15
N TRP A 308 13.03 -10.75 -17.34
CA TRP A 308 12.68 -9.99 -18.53
C TRP A 308 11.27 -9.39 -18.45
N TYR A 309 11.04 -8.34 -19.24
CA TYR A 309 9.73 -7.70 -19.33
C TYR A 309 8.66 -8.70 -19.79
N ASP A 310 7.56 -8.75 -19.04
CA ASP A 310 6.47 -9.69 -19.26
C ASP A 310 5.24 -8.98 -19.81
N ALA A 311 5.07 -9.03 -21.15
CA ALA A 311 3.96 -8.36 -21.80
C ALA A 311 2.61 -9.06 -21.53
N VAL A 312 2.61 -10.34 -21.12
CA VAL A 312 1.37 -11.05 -20.76
C VAL A 312 0.78 -10.42 -19.51
N ILE A 313 1.60 -10.25 -18.47
CA ILE A 313 1.20 -9.60 -17.21
C ILE A 313 0.76 -8.16 -17.45
N ILE A 314 1.47 -7.41 -18.32
CA ILE A 314 1.12 -6.01 -18.59
C ILE A 314 -0.20 -5.88 -19.32
N ARG A 315 -0.50 -6.75 -20.30
CA ARG A 315 -1.81 -6.77 -20.97
C ARG A 315 -2.92 -7.07 -19.99
N TYR A 316 -2.74 -8.10 -19.14
CA TYR A 316 -3.69 -8.40 -18.07
C TYR A 316 -3.90 -7.21 -17.12
N ALA A 317 -2.80 -6.55 -16.70
CA ALA A 317 -2.89 -5.36 -15.86
C ALA A 317 -3.62 -4.20 -16.58
N ALA A 318 -3.42 -4.04 -17.90
CA ALA A 318 -4.13 -3.02 -18.67
C ALA A 318 -5.65 -3.28 -18.68
N ASP A 319 -6.06 -4.51 -18.87
CA ASP A 319 -7.47 -4.89 -18.92
C ASP A 319 -8.16 -4.72 -17.54
N VAL A 320 -7.60 -5.27 -16.47
CA VAL A 320 -8.24 -5.24 -15.15
C VAL A 320 -8.26 -3.86 -14.50
N ASN A 321 -7.35 -2.98 -14.90
CA ASN A 321 -7.31 -1.60 -14.42
C ASN A 321 -8.01 -0.62 -15.37
N GLY A 322 -8.25 -0.99 -16.64
CA GLY A 322 -8.72 -0.07 -17.67
C GLY A 322 -7.70 1.05 -17.92
N LEU A 323 -6.42 0.69 -18.11
CA LEU A 323 -5.34 1.66 -18.26
C LEU A 323 -5.57 2.55 -19.47
N THR A 324 -5.43 3.88 -19.28
CA THR A 324 -5.40 4.86 -20.38
C THR A 324 -3.99 5.11 -20.87
N ASP A 325 -3.01 4.99 -19.97
CA ASP A 325 -1.60 5.29 -20.22
C ASP A 325 -0.69 4.33 -19.44
N ILE A 326 0.55 4.19 -19.90
CA ILE A 326 1.62 3.49 -19.19
C ILE A 326 2.85 4.39 -19.13
N ALA A 327 3.37 4.61 -17.90
CA ALA A 327 4.67 5.20 -17.69
C ALA A 327 5.72 4.10 -17.49
N LEU A 328 6.68 4.03 -18.39
CA LEU A 328 7.75 3.05 -18.37
C LEU A 328 8.97 3.62 -17.60
N THR A 329 9.38 2.94 -16.55
CA THR A 329 10.50 3.34 -15.69
C THR A 329 11.72 2.44 -15.88
N LYS A 330 12.90 2.88 -15.40
CA LYS A 330 14.13 2.08 -15.41
C LYS A 330 14.58 1.60 -16.81
N LEU A 331 14.25 2.35 -17.85
CA LEU A 331 14.68 2.03 -19.21
C LEU A 331 16.19 2.15 -19.39
N ASP A 332 16.80 3.05 -18.65
CA ASP A 332 18.25 3.29 -18.56
C ASP A 332 19.02 2.04 -18.12
N VAL A 333 18.46 1.22 -17.23
CA VAL A 333 19.10 -0.01 -16.74
C VAL A 333 19.31 -1.04 -17.84
N LEU A 334 18.45 -1.07 -18.86
CA LEU A 334 18.57 -1.99 -20.00
C LEU A 334 19.79 -1.68 -20.88
N GLY A 335 20.40 -0.50 -20.75
CA GLY A 335 21.66 -0.17 -21.40
C GLY A 335 22.87 -0.99 -20.89
N ALA A 336 22.72 -1.68 -19.75
CA ALA A 336 23.76 -2.56 -19.20
C ALA A 336 23.80 -3.96 -19.83
N VAL A 337 22.84 -4.30 -20.68
CA VAL A 337 22.74 -5.61 -21.34
C VAL A 337 22.83 -5.45 -22.86
N ASP A 338 23.42 -6.44 -23.54
CA ASP A 338 23.57 -6.46 -25.00
C ASP A 338 22.36 -7.00 -25.73
N LYS A 339 21.46 -7.73 -25.02
CA LYS A 339 20.25 -8.33 -25.56
C LYS A 339 19.08 -8.11 -24.62
N ILE A 340 17.95 -7.72 -25.17
CA ILE A 340 16.69 -7.56 -24.45
C ILE A 340 15.70 -8.60 -24.95
N GLN A 341 15.00 -9.28 -24.03
CA GLN A 341 13.93 -10.21 -24.34
C GLN A 341 12.61 -9.76 -23.71
N ILE A 342 11.52 -10.05 -24.39
CA ILE A 342 10.16 -9.75 -23.95
C ILE A 342 9.32 -11.02 -24.02
N CYS A 343 8.71 -11.40 -22.89
CA CYS A 343 7.76 -12.49 -22.87
C CYS A 343 6.44 -12.02 -23.49
N THR A 344 6.02 -12.69 -24.57
CA THR A 344 4.81 -12.32 -25.32
C THR A 344 3.65 -13.29 -25.13
N ALA A 345 3.93 -14.51 -24.65
CA ALA A 345 2.96 -15.57 -24.42
C ALA A 345 3.49 -16.58 -23.39
N TYR A 346 2.59 -17.31 -22.73
CA TYR A 346 2.90 -18.47 -21.91
C TYR A 346 2.44 -19.75 -22.61
N GLU A 347 3.25 -20.79 -22.48
CA GLU A 347 2.82 -22.14 -22.80
C GLU A 347 2.33 -22.82 -21.52
N LEU A 348 1.04 -23.14 -21.46
CA LEU A 348 0.42 -23.80 -20.31
C LEU A 348 0.31 -25.30 -20.56
N SER A 349 0.67 -26.08 -19.57
CA SER A 349 0.46 -27.54 -19.59
C SER A 349 -1.04 -27.84 -19.57
N LEU A 350 -1.54 -28.53 -20.61
CA LEU A 350 -2.94 -28.95 -20.69
C LEU A 350 -3.31 -30.06 -19.68
N ILE A 351 -2.33 -30.63 -18.98
CA ILE A 351 -2.56 -31.68 -17.98
C ILE A 351 -3.29 -31.17 -16.73
N HIS A 352 -3.27 -29.88 -16.49
CA HIS A 352 -3.81 -29.24 -15.28
C HIS A 352 -5.00 -28.30 -15.53
N ILE A 353 -5.59 -28.36 -16.72
CA ILE A 353 -6.79 -27.60 -17.06
C ILE A 353 -8.06 -28.36 -16.70
#